data_99e6305bc9eefbefe5bfbd8b9770a1f1
#
_entry.id   99e6305bc9eefbefe5bfbd8b9770a1f1
#
_cell.length_a   1.000
_cell.length_b   1.000
_cell.length_c   1.000
_cell.angle_alpha   90.00
_cell.angle_beta   90.00
_cell.angle_gamma   90.00
#
_symmetry.space_group_name_H-M   'P 1'
#
loop_
_entity.id
_entity.type
_entity.pdbx_description
1 polymer ?
#
loop_
_entity_poly.entity_id
_entity_poly.type
_entity_poly.pdbx_seq_one_letter_code
_entity_poly.pdbx_strand_id
1 'polypeptide(L)'
;HIYSGDLFGQPQPVGDICELEEVEILPPCQPGKMLALWNNFYSRAEHEGWDIPPEPLYFVKTPNSYNAHAKPIIRPRSYDGPVFFEGELGIVIGKTCARVSEAEADDYIFGYTCINDVTAKEILKRDPSFPQWTRAKGFDTFGVFGPWIVTGLDADSLVIQSRLDGQLLQEYPVTDMVFRPRKLVSMISQDMSLCPGDIIACGTGLNAAAMKDGQTIEISIMGIGVLSNRMTSA
;
A
#
# COMPACT_ATOMS: atom_id res chain seq x y z
N HIS A 1 22.47 6.88 8.65
CA HIS A 1 23.00 8.14 8.10
C HIS A 1 21.86 9.11 7.82
N ILE A 2 22.06 10.39 8.13
CA ILE A 2 21.12 11.47 7.88
C ILE A 2 21.46 12.14 6.53
N TYR A 3 20.43 12.42 5.74
CA TYR A 3 20.53 13.10 4.46
C TYR A 3 19.64 14.36 4.45
N SER A 4 20.03 15.35 3.67
CA SER A 4 19.22 16.55 3.39
C SER A 4 18.85 16.61 1.90
N GLY A 5 17.81 17.35 1.57
CA GLY A 5 17.34 17.53 0.20
C GLY A 5 16.15 16.64 -0.15
N ASP A 6 15.81 16.63 -1.43
CA ASP A 6 14.69 15.85 -1.96
C ASP A 6 15.06 14.37 -2.09
N LEU A 7 14.23 13.50 -1.51
CA LEU A 7 14.40 12.04 -1.58
C LEU A 7 14.50 11.53 -3.03
N PHE A 8 13.72 12.09 -3.93
CA PHE A 8 13.65 11.68 -5.34
C PHE A 8 14.65 12.43 -6.25
N GLY A 9 15.39 13.37 -5.69
CA GLY A 9 16.44 14.12 -6.35
C GLY A 9 17.83 13.53 -6.11
N GLN A 10 18.72 14.36 -5.59
CA GLN A 10 20.07 13.97 -5.20
C GLN A 10 20.30 14.32 -3.72
N PRO A 11 19.75 13.55 -2.79
CA PRO A 11 19.92 13.81 -1.36
C PRO A 11 21.41 13.75 -1.00
N GLN A 12 21.85 14.72 -0.16
CA GLN A 12 23.23 14.84 0.26
C GLN A 12 23.38 14.38 1.71
N PRO A 13 24.38 13.55 2.02
CA PRO A 13 24.65 13.17 3.40
C PRO A 13 25.05 14.41 4.21
N VAL A 14 24.48 14.56 5.41
CA VAL A 14 24.85 15.65 6.34
C VAL A 14 25.93 15.26 7.33
N GLY A 15 26.41 14.01 7.27
CA GLY A 15 27.52 13.52 8.11
C GLY A 15 27.09 12.96 9.46
N ASP A 16 25.87 13.19 9.87
CA ASP A 16 25.34 12.66 11.15
C ASP A 16 24.77 11.25 10.99
N ILE A 17 24.79 10.52 12.09
CA ILE A 17 24.22 9.17 12.24
C ILE A 17 23.33 9.21 13.48
N CYS A 18 22.18 8.58 13.42
CA CYS A 18 21.33 8.29 14.58
C CYS A 18 20.98 6.80 14.61
N GLU A 19 20.76 6.27 15.80
CA GLU A 19 20.25 4.93 15.96
C GLU A 19 18.73 4.93 15.65
N LEU A 20 18.23 3.82 15.13
CA LEU A 20 16.83 3.73 14.72
C LEU A 20 15.87 3.87 15.91
N GLU A 21 16.31 3.44 17.09
CA GLU A 21 15.55 3.53 18.35
C GLU A 21 15.42 4.95 18.89
N GLU A 22 16.24 5.87 18.41
CA GLU A 22 16.24 7.29 18.83
C GLU A 22 15.32 8.17 17.98
N VAL A 23 14.73 7.60 16.91
CA VAL A 23 13.92 8.35 15.96
C VAL A 23 12.50 7.82 15.86
N GLU A 24 11.58 8.71 15.55
CA GLU A 24 10.23 8.34 15.18
C GLU A 24 10.16 8.07 13.68
N ILE A 25 9.67 6.88 13.29
CA ILE A 25 9.46 6.54 11.90
C ILE A 25 8.20 7.25 11.40
N LEU A 26 8.36 8.14 10.44
CA LEU A 26 7.29 8.81 9.71
C LEU A 26 6.96 8.04 8.42
N PRO A 27 5.85 8.38 7.71
CA PRO A 27 5.66 7.86 6.36
C PRO A 27 6.91 8.15 5.51
N PRO A 28 7.45 7.15 4.78
CA PRO A 28 8.76 7.28 4.13
C PRO A 28 8.80 8.32 2.98
N CYS A 29 7.64 8.79 2.53
CA CYS A 29 7.48 9.92 1.62
C CYS A 29 6.12 10.58 1.84
N GLN A 30 5.85 11.68 1.12
CA GLN A 30 4.56 12.37 1.13
C GLN A 30 3.90 12.23 -0.25
N PRO A 31 3.07 11.19 -0.47
CA PRO A 31 2.44 10.98 -1.77
C PRO A 31 1.49 12.12 -2.12
N GLY A 32 1.58 12.61 -3.36
CA GLY A 32 0.55 13.48 -3.92
C GLY A 32 -0.77 12.74 -4.07
N LYS A 33 -0.69 11.46 -4.43
CA LYS A 33 -1.80 10.51 -4.44
C LYS A 33 -1.33 9.09 -4.15
N MET A 34 -2.23 8.29 -3.56
CA MET A 34 -2.09 6.85 -3.44
C MET A 34 -3.26 6.20 -4.18
N LEU A 35 -2.93 5.48 -5.25
CA LEU A 35 -3.89 4.67 -6.02
C LEU A 35 -3.86 3.27 -5.46
N ALA A 36 -5.02 2.67 -5.21
CA ALA A 36 -5.10 1.31 -4.70
C ALA A 36 -5.98 0.44 -5.59
N LEU A 37 -5.52 -0.78 -5.83
CA LEU A 37 -6.11 -1.71 -6.80
C LEU A 37 -7.17 -2.60 -6.16
N TRP A 38 -8.21 -2.88 -6.93
CA TRP A 38 -9.19 -3.91 -6.63
C TRP A 38 -9.11 -5.03 -7.67
N ASN A 39 -9.30 -6.29 -7.23
CA ASN A 39 -9.31 -7.49 -8.08
C ASN A 39 -8.05 -7.65 -8.94
N ASN A 40 -6.88 -7.55 -8.31
CA ASN A 40 -5.58 -7.67 -9.00
C ASN A 40 -4.82 -8.98 -8.70
N PHE A 41 -5.50 -10.03 -8.21
CA PHE A 41 -4.87 -11.33 -7.93
C PHE A 41 -5.70 -12.47 -8.51
N TYR A 42 -5.06 -13.34 -9.28
CA TYR A 42 -5.72 -14.49 -9.93
C TYR A 42 -6.37 -15.42 -8.92
N SER A 43 -5.63 -15.85 -7.89
CA SER A 43 -6.13 -16.77 -6.87
C SER A 43 -7.34 -16.20 -6.10
N ARG A 44 -7.35 -14.88 -5.84
CA ARG A 44 -8.48 -14.22 -5.20
C ARG A 44 -9.68 -14.13 -6.12
N ALA A 45 -9.49 -13.76 -7.39
CA ALA A 45 -10.57 -13.69 -8.37
C ALA A 45 -11.23 -15.06 -8.57
N GLU A 46 -10.43 -16.12 -8.70
CA GLU A 46 -10.91 -17.50 -8.81
C GLU A 46 -11.73 -17.92 -7.58
N HIS A 47 -11.22 -17.69 -6.37
CA HIS A 47 -11.91 -18.03 -5.12
C HIS A 47 -13.25 -17.30 -4.94
N GLU A 48 -13.29 -16.01 -5.31
CA GLU A 48 -14.48 -15.17 -5.16
C GLU A 48 -15.45 -15.30 -6.36
N GLY A 49 -15.06 -16.02 -7.43
CA GLY A 49 -15.85 -16.17 -8.66
C GLY A 49 -15.95 -14.87 -9.47
N TRP A 50 -14.92 -14.02 -9.42
CA TRP A 50 -14.88 -12.78 -10.17
C TRP A 50 -14.20 -12.98 -11.53
N ASP A 51 -14.70 -12.29 -12.54
CA ASP A 51 -13.99 -12.19 -13.81
C ASP A 51 -12.68 -11.41 -13.64
N ILE A 52 -11.66 -11.82 -14.41
CA ILE A 52 -10.41 -11.07 -14.50
C ILE A 52 -10.68 -9.78 -15.29
N PRO A 53 -10.40 -8.60 -14.71
CA PRO A 53 -10.66 -7.34 -15.39
C PRO A 53 -9.70 -7.14 -16.57
N PRO A 54 -10.14 -6.56 -17.70
CA PRO A 54 -9.27 -6.28 -18.85
C PRO A 54 -8.29 -5.14 -18.61
N GLU A 55 -8.55 -4.30 -17.60
CA GLU A 55 -7.77 -3.13 -17.22
C GLU A 55 -7.74 -2.97 -15.68
N PRO A 56 -6.75 -2.26 -15.12
CA PRO A 56 -6.65 -2.04 -13.68
C PRO A 56 -7.87 -1.30 -13.12
N LEU A 57 -8.48 -1.87 -12.09
CA LEU A 57 -9.57 -1.24 -11.35
C LEU A 57 -8.99 -0.59 -10.10
N TYR A 58 -8.99 0.75 -10.04
CA TYR A 58 -8.35 1.48 -8.96
C TYR A 58 -9.22 2.59 -8.36
N PHE A 59 -8.92 2.94 -7.14
CA PHE A 59 -9.50 4.05 -6.39
C PHE A 59 -8.38 4.85 -5.71
N VAL A 60 -8.72 6.02 -5.17
CA VAL A 60 -7.76 6.88 -4.48
C VAL A 60 -7.92 6.75 -2.97
N LYS A 61 -6.82 6.55 -2.26
CA LYS A 61 -6.73 6.80 -0.81
C LYS A 61 -6.34 8.25 -0.59
N THR A 62 -7.12 8.93 0.22
CA THR A 62 -6.98 10.37 0.44
C THR A 62 -5.79 10.69 1.38
N PRO A 63 -5.10 11.83 1.24
CA PRO A 63 -3.92 12.17 2.04
C PRO A 63 -4.13 12.17 3.55
N ASN A 64 -5.34 12.52 4.04
CA ASN A 64 -5.67 12.45 5.47
C ASN A 64 -5.60 11.02 6.03
N SER A 65 -5.69 10.00 5.18
CA SER A 65 -5.63 8.60 5.62
C SER A 65 -4.19 8.10 5.83
N TYR A 66 -3.18 8.82 5.35
CA TYR A 66 -1.79 8.34 5.40
C TYR A 66 -1.31 8.16 6.84
N ASN A 67 -0.65 7.03 7.08
CA ASN A 67 -0.19 6.63 8.41
C ASN A 67 1.14 5.88 8.29
N ALA A 68 1.91 5.87 9.36
CA ALA A 68 3.26 5.32 9.41
C ALA A 68 3.33 3.99 10.20
N HIS A 69 4.49 3.35 10.10
CA HIS A 69 4.90 2.25 10.97
C HIS A 69 4.78 2.64 12.46
N ALA A 70 4.39 1.69 13.30
CA ALA A 70 4.20 1.82 14.75
C ALA A 70 3.13 2.85 15.20
N LYS A 71 2.47 3.55 14.29
CA LYS A 71 1.35 4.42 14.62
C LYS A 71 0.05 3.63 14.74
N PRO A 72 -0.89 4.04 15.61
CA PRO A 72 -2.16 3.33 15.74
C PRO A 72 -3.02 3.45 14.48
N ILE A 73 -3.73 2.38 14.14
CA ILE A 73 -4.88 2.41 13.25
C ILE A 73 -6.10 2.70 14.13
N ILE A 74 -6.78 3.82 13.89
CA ILE A 74 -7.86 4.29 14.77
C ILE A 74 -9.21 3.93 14.16
N ARG A 75 -10.04 3.20 14.91
CA ARG A 75 -11.44 2.94 14.52
C ARG A 75 -12.21 4.25 14.44
N PRO A 76 -12.83 4.57 13.29
CA PRO A 76 -13.63 5.80 13.20
C PRO A 76 -14.84 5.77 14.13
N ARG A 77 -15.11 6.86 14.83
CA ARG A 77 -16.31 6.99 15.72
C ARG A 77 -17.64 6.88 14.95
N SER A 78 -17.62 7.20 13.67
CA SER A 78 -18.79 7.14 12.77
C SER A 78 -19.04 5.75 12.17
N TYR A 79 -18.23 4.74 12.53
CA TYR A 79 -18.32 3.40 11.99
C TYR A 79 -18.05 2.33 13.06
N ASP A 80 -19.07 1.59 13.41
CA ASP A 80 -19.08 0.51 14.40
C ASP A 80 -18.89 -0.90 13.80
N GLY A 81 -18.85 -0.99 12.45
CA GLY A 81 -18.64 -2.25 11.74
C GLY A 81 -17.19 -2.75 11.76
N PRO A 82 -16.93 -3.91 11.16
CA PRO A 82 -15.60 -4.51 11.14
C PRO A 82 -14.63 -3.72 10.25
N VAL A 83 -13.42 -3.46 10.78
CA VAL A 83 -12.30 -2.83 10.06
C VAL A 83 -11.32 -3.92 9.66
N PHE A 84 -11.09 -4.06 8.36
CA PHE A 84 -10.24 -5.09 7.77
C PHE A 84 -8.83 -4.54 7.50
N PHE A 85 -7.81 -5.40 7.70
CA PHE A 85 -6.50 -5.18 7.10
C PHE A 85 -6.48 -5.77 5.68
N GLU A 86 -5.65 -5.19 4.84
CA GLU A 86 -5.32 -5.71 3.51
C GLU A 86 -3.83 -5.46 3.28
N GLY A 87 -3.00 -6.54 3.43
CA GLY A 87 -1.57 -6.45 3.18
C GLY A 87 -1.29 -6.36 1.69
N GLU A 88 -0.39 -5.46 1.27
CA GLU A 88 -0.11 -5.20 -0.14
C GLU A 88 1.35 -4.81 -0.38
N LEU A 89 1.80 -4.98 -1.63
CA LEU A 89 2.99 -4.33 -2.15
C LEU A 89 2.62 -2.90 -2.58
N GLY A 90 3.44 -1.92 -2.23
CA GLY A 90 3.36 -0.56 -2.73
C GLY A 90 4.49 -0.25 -3.70
N ILE A 91 4.15 0.27 -4.88
CA ILE A 91 5.10 0.82 -5.85
C ILE A 91 5.24 2.31 -5.56
N VAL A 92 6.46 2.80 -5.40
CA VAL A 92 6.74 4.24 -5.23
C VAL A 92 7.33 4.80 -6.51
N ILE A 93 6.71 5.83 -7.04
CA ILE A 93 7.15 6.50 -8.27
C ILE A 93 8.33 7.44 -7.96
N GLY A 94 9.37 7.40 -8.79
CA GLY A 94 10.58 8.19 -8.61
C GLY A 94 10.74 9.37 -9.56
N LYS A 95 10.09 9.29 -10.72
CA LYS A 95 10.17 10.34 -11.75
C LYS A 95 8.79 10.60 -12.33
N THR A 96 8.50 11.84 -12.69
CA THR A 96 7.25 12.16 -13.38
C THR A 96 7.15 11.37 -14.67
N CYS A 97 6.04 10.64 -14.85
CA CYS A 97 5.78 9.87 -16.06
C CYS A 97 4.32 9.99 -16.52
N ALA A 98 4.14 9.89 -17.82
CA ALA A 98 2.84 9.82 -18.49
C ALA A 98 3.03 9.04 -19.79
N ARG A 99 2.11 8.13 -20.10
CA ARG A 99 2.12 7.29 -21.31
C ARG A 99 3.39 6.47 -21.48
N VAL A 100 3.88 5.89 -20.40
CA VAL A 100 5.07 5.05 -20.37
C VAL A 100 4.74 3.65 -20.87
N SER A 101 5.63 3.06 -21.67
CA SER A 101 5.51 1.65 -22.03
C SER A 101 5.92 0.73 -20.86
N GLU A 102 5.46 -0.52 -20.89
CA GLU A 102 5.84 -1.50 -19.87
C GLU A 102 7.37 -1.75 -19.81
N ALA A 103 8.04 -1.67 -20.96
CA ALA A 103 9.50 -1.85 -21.05
C ALA A 103 10.29 -0.71 -20.38
N GLU A 104 9.73 0.49 -20.33
CA GLU A 104 10.34 1.67 -19.72
C GLU A 104 9.95 1.85 -18.24
N ALA A 105 8.96 1.12 -17.74
CA ALA A 105 8.34 1.36 -16.44
C ALA A 105 9.33 1.34 -15.25
N ASP A 106 10.36 0.48 -15.32
CA ASP A 106 11.38 0.38 -14.26
C ASP A 106 12.16 1.68 -14.06
N ASP A 107 12.36 2.49 -15.11
CA ASP A 107 13.06 3.77 -15.02
C ASP A 107 12.30 4.81 -14.17
N TYR A 108 11.01 4.57 -13.91
CA TYR A 108 10.12 5.45 -13.17
C TYR A 108 9.76 4.91 -11.79
N ILE A 109 10.04 3.63 -11.51
CA ILE A 109 9.86 3.04 -10.19
C ILE A 109 11.06 3.40 -9.33
N PHE A 110 10.85 4.13 -8.23
CA PHE A 110 11.88 4.44 -7.24
C PHE A 110 12.21 3.22 -6.38
N GLY A 111 11.17 2.51 -5.96
CA GLY A 111 11.29 1.35 -5.11
C GLY A 111 9.94 0.85 -4.62
N TYR A 112 9.99 0.01 -3.59
CA TYR A 112 8.84 -0.69 -3.06
C TYR A 112 8.73 -0.51 -1.56
N THR A 113 7.51 -0.59 -1.04
CA THR A 113 7.18 -0.48 0.39
C THR A 113 6.06 -1.45 0.76
N CYS A 114 5.90 -1.76 2.05
CA CYS A 114 4.73 -2.49 2.52
C CYS A 114 3.55 -1.53 2.67
N ILE A 115 2.33 -2.02 2.38
CA ILE A 115 1.09 -1.27 2.56
C ILE A 115 0.09 -2.11 3.35
N ASN A 116 -0.68 -1.46 4.22
CA ASN A 116 -1.91 -1.97 4.76
C ASN A 116 -3.06 -1.05 4.30
N ASP A 117 -3.83 -1.51 3.30
CA ASP A 117 -4.99 -0.79 2.78
C ASP A 117 -6.22 -1.03 3.67
N VAL A 118 -6.23 -0.37 4.83
CA VAL A 118 -7.27 -0.54 5.84
C VAL A 118 -8.65 -0.17 5.31
N THR A 119 -9.66 -1.01 5.61
CA THR A 119 -10.96 -0.96 4.96
C THR A 119 -12.13 -1.09 5.94
N ALA A 120 -13.05 -0.12 5.91
CA ALA A 120 -14.39 -0.23 6.51
C ALA A 120 -15.34 -0.93 5.50
N LYS A 121 -15.23 -2.24 5.36
CA LYS A 121 -15.75 -3.03 4.23
C LYS A 121 -17.26 -2.89 4.01
N GLU A 122 -18.06 -2.76 5.07
CA GLU A 122 -19.52 -2.66 4.93
C GLU A 122 -19.98 -1.33 4.30
N ILE A 123 -19.14 -0.28 4.40
CA ILE A 123 -19.44 1.01 3.76
C ILE A 123 -19.49 0.89 2.24
N LEU A 124 -18.68 0.00 1.65
CA LEU A 124 -18.66 -0.21 0.20
C LEU A 124 -20.01 -0.57 -0.38
N LYS A 125 -20.83 -1.31 0.39
CA LYS A 125 -22.11 -1.87 -0.06
C LYS A 125 -23.33 -1.17 0.54
N ARG A 126 -23.16 -0.05 1.27
CA ARG A 126 -24.29 0.65 1.91
C ARG A 126 -25.29 1.19 0.91
N ASP A 127 -24.80 1.66 -0.24
CA ASP A 127 -25.64 2.09 -1.35
C ASP A 127 -25.34 1.20 -2.55
N PRO A 128 -26.32 0.41 -3.05
CA PRO A 128 -26.08 -0.49 -4.17
C PRO A 128 -25.87 0.25 -5.50
N SER A 129 -26.27 1.52 -5.60
CA SER A 129 -26.13 2.32 -6.82
C SER A 129 -24.75 2.95 -6.96
N PHE A 130 -24.02 3.11 -5.85
CA PHE A 130 -22.71 3.76 -5.84
C PHE A 130 -21.78 3.20 -4.77
N PRO A 131 -20.82 2.33 -5.12
CA PRO A 131 -19.82 1.81 -4.19
C PRO A 131 -18.97 2.94 -3.56
N GLN A 132 -18.97 3.02 -2.24
CA GLN A 132 -18.34 4.10 -1.47
C GLN A 132 -16.84 3.85 -1.22
N TRP A 133 -16.04 3.66 -2.27
CA TRP A 133 -14.61 3.33 -2.16
C TRP A 133 -13.84 4.36 -1.33
N THR A 134 -13.86 5.62 -1.72
CA THR A 134 -13.14 6.69 -1.01
C THR A 134 -13.56 6.76 0.45
N ARG A 135 -14.85 6.62 0.76
CA ARG A 135 -15.35 6.65 2.13
C ARG A 135 -14.91 5.44 2.95
N ALA A 136 -14.92 4.24 2.36
CA ALA A 136 -14.53 3.01 3.05
C ALA A 136 -13.02 2.93 3.33
N LYS A 137 -12.21 3.58 2.51
CA LYS A 137 -10.76 3.51 2.46
C LYS A 137 -10.04 4.79 2.91
N GLY A 138 -10.77 5.91 3.04
CA GLY A 138 -10.22 7.25 3.28
C GLY A 138 -10.40 7.79 4.72
N PHE A 139 -10.73 6.95 5.70
CA PHE A 139 -10.69 7.38 7.10
C PHE A 139 -9.25 7.69 7.52
N ASP A 140 -9.11 8.62 8.46
CA ASP A 140 -7.81 8.91 9.07
C ASP A 140 -7.14 7.62 9.53
N THR A 141 -5.83 7.49 9.32
CA THR A 141 -5.00 6.33 9.65
C THR A 141 -5.22 5.06 8.82
N PHE A 142 -6.07 5.06 7.79
CA PHE A 142 -6.39 3.87 6.99
C PHE A 142 -5.44 3.64 5.79
N GLY A 143 -4.60 4.60 5.45
CA GLY A 143 -3.59 4.50 4.39
C GLY A 143 -2.20 4.24 4.96
N VAL A 144 -1.96 3.07 5.51
CA VAL A 144 -0.70 2.77 6.20
C VAL A 144 0.35 2.28 5.22
N PHE A 145 1.57 2.86 5.26
CA PHE A 145 2.68 2.43 4.42
C PHE A 145 4.04 2.67 5.08
N GLY A 146 5.03 1.89 4.66
CA GLY A 146 6.37 1.86 5.23
C GLY A 146 6.83 0.44 5.57
N PRO A 147 7.76 0.26 6.52
CA PRO A 147 8.42 1.29 7.34
C PRO A 147 9.34 2.22 6.55
N TRP A 148 9.87 1.74 5.42
CA TRP A 148 10.74 2.46 4.48
C TRP A 148 10.45 2.08 3.03
N ILE A 149 11.19 2.70 2.13
CA ILE A 149 11.20 2.38 0.70
C ILE A 149 12.52 1.69 0.39
N VAL A 150 12.47 0.56 -0.30
CA VAL A 150 13.67 -0.17 -0.73
C VAL A 150 13.77 -0.15 -2.24
N THR A 151 14.94 0.25 -2.75
CA THR A 151 15.25 0.34 -4.17
C THR A 151 15.98 -0.91 -4.66
N GLY A 152 15.94 -1.17 -5.97
CA GLY A 152 16.74 -2.25 -6.60
C GLY A 152 16.23 -3.66 -6.32
N LEU A 153 14.99 -3.82 -5.88
CA LEU A 153 14.38 -5.15 -5.69
C LEU A 153 13.80 -5.67 -7.01
N ASP A 154 13.92 -6.97 -7.22
CA ASP A 154 13.16 -7.68 -8.23
C ASP A 154 11.75 -7.97 -7.68
N ALA A 155 10.76 -7.24 -8.17
CA ALA A 155 9.38 -7.36 -7.70
C ALA A 155 8.81 -8.77 -7.89
N ASP A 156 9.19 -9.48 -8.95
CA ASP A 156 8.68 -10.84 -9.22
C ASP A 156 9.15 -11.88 -8.19
N SER A 157 10.21 -11.58 -7.43
CA SER A 157 10.70 -12.43 -6.35
C SER A 157 10.00 -12.22 -5.01
N LEU A 158 9.15 -11.19 -4.89
CA LEU A 158 8.58 -10.79 -3.62
C LEU A 158 7.35 -11.62 -3.24
N VAL A 159 7.22 -11.86 -1.93
CA VAL A 159 6.07 -12.51 -1.29
C VAL A 159 5.56 -11.59 -0.20
N ILE A 160 4.25 -11.33 -0.21
CA ILE A 160 3.56 -10.54 0.80
C ILE A 160 3.02 -11.49 1.88
N GLN A 161 3.32 -11.19 3.14
CA GLN A 161 2.76 -11.91 4.28
C GLN A 161 2.05 -10.93 5.22
N SER A 162 0.91 -11.36 5.79
CA SER A 162 0.20 -10.60 6.83
C SER A 162 -0.01 -11.48 8.06
N ARG A 163 0.40 -10.96 9.24
CA ARG A 163 0.19 -11.62 10.54
C ARG A 163 -0.65 -10.74 11.45
N LEU A 164 -1.70 -11.33 12.02
CA LEU A 164 -2.52 -10.67 13.04
C LEU A 164 -2.22 -11.36 14.39
N ASP A 165 -1.69 -10.58 15.35
CA ASP A 165 -1.18 -11.09 16.63
C ASP A 165 -0.21 -12.28 16.47
N GLY A 166 0.68 -12.21 15.47
CA GLY A 166 1.65 -13.24 15.14
C GLY A 166 1.12 -14.41 14.30
N GLN A 167 -0.21 -14.57 14.16
CA GLN A 167 -0.79 -15.61 13.32
C GLN A 167 -0.70 -15.23 11.85
N LEU A 168 -0.04 -16.04 11.03
CA LEU A 168 -0.01 -15.88 9.57
C LEU A 168 -1.41 -16.11 8.99
N LEU A 169 -1.97 -15.08 8.35
CA LEU A 169 -3.28 -15.13 7.70
C LEU A 169 -3.17 -15.01 6.18
N GLN A 170 -2.25 -14.17 5.68
CA GLN A 170 -2.03 -14.03 4.25
C GLN A 170 -0.59 -14.39 3.90
N GLU A 171 -0.42 -15.11 2.79
CA GLU A 171 0.86 -15.35 2.13
C GLU A 171 0.61 -15.54 0.64
N TYR A 172 1.17 -14.68 -0.19
CA TYR A 172 0.99 -14.75 -1.64
C TYR A 172 2.10 -14.02 -2.40
N PRO A 173 2.54 -14.58 -3.56
CA PRO A 173 3.60 -13.99 -4.34
C PRO A 173 3.09 -12.86 -5.26
N VAL A 174 3.96 -11.91 -5.59
CA VAL A 174 3.70 -10.87 -6.59
C VAL A 174 3.39 -11.48 -7.96
N THR A 175 3.93 -12.64 -8.27
CA THR A 175 3.66 -13.33 -9.54
C THR A 175 2.22 -13.78 -9.73
N ASP A 176 1.40 -13.81 -8.65
CA ASP A 176 -0.06 -14.06 -8.73
C ASP A 176 -0.88 -12.82 -9.14
N MET A 177 -0.24 -11.65 -9.29
CA MET A 177 -0.92 -10.44 -9.75
C MET A 177 -1.37 -10.54 -11.21
N VAL A 178 -2.58 -10.06 -11.50
CA VAL A 178 -3.12 -9.89 -12.85
C VAL A 178 -2.31 -8.84 -13.61
N PHE A 179 -2.11 -7.69 -12.98
CA PHE A 179 -1.27 -6.61 -13.47
C PHE A 179 -0.09 -6.46 -12.53
N ARG A 180 1.10 -6.87 -12.98
CA ARG A 180 2.35 -6.76 -12.22
C ARG A 180 2.85 -5.31 -12.20
N PRO A 181 3.83 -4.95 -11.34
CA PRO A 181 4.25 -3.58 -11.10
C PRO A 181 4.55 -2.77 -12.38
N ARG A 182 5.34 -3.29 -13.32
CA ARG A 182 5.65 -2.61 -14.59
C ARG A 182 4.39 -2.33 -15.40
N LYS A 183 3.53 -3.32 -15.51
CA LYS A 183 2.27 -3.21 -16.25
C LYS A 183 1.32 -2.21 -15.60
N LEU A 184 1.25 -2.17 -14.25
CA LEU A 184 0.46 -1.17 -13.52
C LEU A 184 0.95 0.26 -13.81
N VAL A 185 2.26 0.52 -13.70
CA VAL A 185 2.83 1.83 -14.01
C VAL A 185 2.55 2.22 -15.45
N SER A 186 2.75 1.30 -16.39
CA SER A 186 2.46 1.54 -17.80
C SER A 186 0.99 1.90 -18.02
N MET A 187 0.06 1.06 -17.58
CA MET A 187 -1.38 1.24 -17.85
C MET A 187 -1.94 2.48 -17.16
N ILE A 188 -1.65 2.69 -15.86
CA ILE A 188 -2.14 3.85 -15.12
C ILE A 188 -1.56 5.16 -15.68
N SER A 189 -0.31 5.13 -16.17
CA SER A 189 0.31 6.32 -16.79
C SER A 189 -0.33 6.72 -18.13
N GLN A 190 -1.15 5.86 -18.75
CA GLN A 190 -1.95 6.26 -19.91
C GLN A 190 -3.11 7.19 -19.50
N ASP A 191 -3.68 6.94 -18.31
CA ASP A 191 -4.85 7.67 -17.82
C ASP A 191 -4.48 8.99 -17.15
N MET A 192 -3.35 9.02 -16.41
CA MET A 192 -2.92 10.18 -15.64
C MET A 192 -1.41 10.25 -15.47
N SER A 193 -0.89 11.45 -15.27
CA SER A 193 0.51 11.64 -14.88
C SER A 193 0.74 11.10 -13.46
N LEU A 194 1.81 10.32 -13.31
CA LEU A 194 2.33 9.91 -12.02
C LEU A 194 3.54 10.80 -11.67
N CYS A 195 3.66 11.21 -10.43
CA CYS A 195 4.71 12.12 -9.95
C CYS A 195 5.60 11.44 -8.90
N PRO A 196 6.83 11.94 -8.68
CA PRO A 196 7.69 11.43 -7.61
C PRO A 196 6.95 11.41 -6.26
N GLY A 197 7.05 10.27 -5.56
CA GLY A 197 6.36 10.03 -4.31
C GLY A 197 4.94 9.49 -4.43
N ASP A 198 4.29 9.55 -5.59
CA ASP A 198 3.01 8.86 -5.77
C ASP A 198 3.16 7.36 -5.51
N ILE A 199 2.12 6.75 -4.94
CA ILE A 199 2.13 5.33 -4.59
C ILE A 199 1.03 4.59 -5.34
N ILE A 200 1.35 3.38 -5.81
CA ILE A 200 0.38 2.41 -6.31
C ILE A 200 0.37 1.22 -5.36
N ALA A 201 -0.71 1.05 -4.60
CA ALA A 201 -0.97 -0.12 -3.78
C ALA A 201 -1.55 -1.23 -4.67
N CYS A 202 -0.85 -2.35 -4.78
CA CYS A 202 -1.07 -3.34 -5.84
C CYS A 202 -2.28 -4.26 -5.61
N GLY A 203 -3.06 -4.03 -4.57
CA GLY A 203 -4.16 -4.92 -4.19
C GLY A 203 -3.71 -6.04 -3.26
N THR A 204 -4.67 -6.72 -2.65
CA THR A 204 -4.44 -7.78 -1.67
C THR A 204 -4.94 -9.13 -2.15
N GLY A 205 -4.27 -10.21 -1.71
CA GLY A 205 -4.66 -11.59 -1.93
C GLY A 205 -5.82 -12.05 -1.03
N LEU A 206 -5.94 -13.36 -0.85
CA LEU A 206 -6.95 -14.00 0.01
C LEU A 206 -6.73 -13.73 1.50
N ASN A 207 -7.74 -14.03 2.32
CA ASN A 207 -7.68 -14.06 3.79
C ASN A 207 -7.45 -12.70 4.48
N ALA A 208 -7.77 -11.57 3.83
CA ALA A 208 -7.93 -10.31 4.54
C ALA A 208 -9.00 -10.47 5.63
N ALA A 209 -8.70 -10.03 6.86
CA ALA A 209 -9.55 -10.26 8.02
C ALA A 209 -9.82 -8.98 8.82
N ALA A 210 -10.87 -9.02 9.65
CA ALA A 210 -11.21 -7.92 10.53
C ALA A 210 -10.27 -7.88 11.73
N MET A 211 -9.81 -6.68 12.06
CA MET A 211 -9.02 -6.38 13.26
C MET A 211 -9.93 -5.99 14.42
N LYS A 212 -9.61 -6.49 15.61
CA LYS A 212 -10.23 -6.09 16.87
C LYS A 212 -9.37 -5.04 17.58
N ASP A 213 -9.98 -4.28 18.47
CA ASP A 213 -9.26 -3.34 19.34
C ASP A 213 -8.13 -4.05 20.10
N GLY A 214 -6.97 -3.43 20.14
CA GLY A 214 -5.78 -3.96 20.78
C GLY A 214 -4.94 -4.93 19.94
N GLN A 215 -5.46 -5.48 18.84
CA GLN A 215 -4.68 -6.39 17.99
C GLN A 215 -3.60 -5.66 17.18
N THR A 216 -2.50 -6.37 16.94
CA THR A 216 -1.38 -5.89 16.13
C THR A 216 -1.40 -6.61 14.78
N ILE A 217 -1.37 -5.82 13.72
CA ILE A 217 -1.20 -6.30 12.33
C ILE A 217 0.20 -6.02 11.84
N GLU A 218 0.81 -7.01 11.22
CA GLU A 218 2.13 -6.93 10.61
C GLU A 218 2.03 -7.33 9.15
N ILE A 219 2.46 -6.44 8.27
CA ILE A 219 2.63 -6.71 6.83
C ILE A 219 4.13 -6.81 6.58
N SER A 220 4.59 -7.98 6.13
CA SER A 220 6.00 -8.23 5.89
C SER A 220 6.26 -8.64 4.45
N ILE A 221 7.32 -8.08 3.87
CA ILE A 221 7.83 -8.43 2.54
C ILE A 221 9.34 -8.59 2.70
N MET A 222 9.85 -9.79 2.38
CA MET A 222 11.29 -10.06 2.47
C MET A 222 12.06 -9.09 1.57
N GLY A 223 13.13 -8.49 2.10
CA GLY A 223 13.90 -7.45 1.42
C GLY A 223 13.39 -6.03 1.67
N ILE A 224 12.13 -5.86 2.12
CA ILE A 224 11.61 -4.55 2.53
C ILE A 224 11.60 -4.43 4.06
N GLY A 225 10.95 -5.36 4.78
CA GLY A 225 10.85 -5.34 6.23
C GLY A 225 9.43 -5.61 6.72
N VAL A 226 9.11 -5.10 7.91
CA VAL A 226 7.83 -5.32 8.59
C VAL A 226 7.16 -3.98 8.90
N LEU A 227 6.00 -3.76 8.33
CA LEU A 227 5.08 -2.67 8.67
C LEU A 227 4.15 -3.18 9.78
N SER A 228 4.30 -2.65 10.99
CA SER A 228 3.55 -3.11 12.17
C SER A 228 2.70 -1.98 12.75
N ASN A 229 1.44 -2.25 13.01
CA ASN A 229 0.51 -1.26 13.55
C ASN A 229 -0.50 -1.91 14.49
N ARG A 230 -0.89 -1.19 15.54
CA ARG A 230 -1.91 -1.63 16.48
C ARG A 230 -3.26 -1.00 16.15
N MET A 231 -4.32 -1.81 16.12
CA MET A 231 -5.70 -1.32 16.03
C MET A 231 -6.14 -0.77 17.38
N THR A 232 -6.73 0.42 17.39
CA THR A 232 -7.26 1.06 18.62
C THR A 232 -8.65 1.64 18.37
N SER A 233 -9.46 1.65 19.42
CA SER A 233 -10.72 2.41 19.43
C SER A 233 -10.41 3.91 19.61
N ALA A 234 -11.26 4.79 19.03
CA ALA A 234 -11.15 6.25 19.15
C ALA A 234 -11.66 6.77 20.50
#